data_bb1b98a0081a3db97723814850a13f1e
#
_entry.id   bb1b98a0081a3db97723814850a13f1e
#
_cell.length_a   1.000
_cell.length_b   1.000
_cell.length_c   1.000
_cell.angle_alpha   90.00
_cell.angle_beta   90.00
_cell.angle_gamma   90.00
#
_symmetry.space_group_name_H-M   'P 1'
#
loop_
_entity.id
_entity.type
_entity.pdbx_description
1 polymer ?
#
loop_
_entity_poly.entity_id
_entity_poly.type
_entity_poly.pdbx_seq_one_letter_code
_entity_poly.pdbx_strand_id
1 'polypeptide(L)'
;MNFEMPVETESNKETMEYLIKNSVNGMTYIQRFYRCVTNSSQIILVKTSREIQAKCQDDSKPYKLVPVGPLVQKPQDHDDDEKIMQWLRKREPSSVAFVSFGSEYFLSEEEMKEIADGLELSNVDFIWVVRFHGGSKVTSILEALPQGFLERTNGRGLIVDWAPQAKILQHSSTGGFVSHCGWSSTLEAMVYGVPIIAIPMQLDQPINAKLVVDMGVGMEMPRKNKELAKEEVASVIRRVVIEEGKEMRKTAKELSKRLKKEEDEEFDEAMKKLVQLVHESRINQVAASKET
;
A
#
# COMPACT_ATOMS: atom_id res chain seq x y z
N MET A 1 25.51 13.67 -2.26
CA MET A 1 24.10 13.75 -2.68
C MET A 1 23.28 13.69 -1.39
N ASN A 2 22.85 14.83 -0.86
CA ASN A 2 22.03 14.88 0.33
C ASN A 2 20.60 14.61 -0.12
N PHE A 3 20.11 13.42 0.15
CA PHE A 3 18.70 13.11 0.07
C PHE A 3 18.12 13.65 1.40
N GLU A 4 17.66 14.89 1.39
CA GLU A 4 16.86 15.41 2.48
C GLU A 4 15.48 14.80 2.42
N MET A 5 15.35 13.58 2.99
CA MET A 5 14.05 13.17 3.49
C MET A 5 13.68 14.12 4.64
N PRO A 6 12.40 14.48 4.80
CA PRO A 6 11.98 15.20 6.00
C PRO A 6 12.26 14.31 7.22
N VAL A 7 13.42 14.53 7.85
CA VAL A 7 14.01 13.69 8.90
C VAL A 7 13.38 13.94 10.28
N GLU A 8 12.31 14.71 10.36
CA GLU A 8 11.83 15.25 11.64
C GLU A 8 10.96 14.29 12.46
N THR A 9 10.58 13.15 11.95
CA THR A 9 9.81 12.16 12.72
C THR A 9 10.69 10.98 13.15
N GLU A 10 10.48 10.46 14.36
CA GLU A 10 11.16 9.26 14.89
C GLU A 10 11.01 8.07 13.96
N SER A 11 9.84 7.90 13.34
CA SER A 11 9.53 6.87 12.35
C SER A 11 10.40 6.94 11.09
N ASN A 12 10.74 8.15 10.61
CA ASN A 12 11.61 8.30 9.45
C ASN A 12 13.07 7.94 9.77
N LYS A 13 13.53 8.24 11.00
CA LYS A 13 14.86 7.84 11.47
C LYS A 13 14.98 6.31 11.54
N GLU A 14 14.00 5.64 12.09
CA GLU A 14 13.96 4.18 12.19
C GLU A 14 13.93 3.52 10.81
N THR A 15 13.14 4.04 9.89
CA THR A 15 13.12 3.58 8.50
C THR A 15 14.51 3.70 7.86
N MET A 16 15.17 4.84 8.02
CA MET A 16 16.53 5.05 7.49
C MET A 16 17.53 4.10 8.12
N GLU A 17 17.48 3.92 9.45
CA GLU A 17 18.35 2.94 10.12
C GLU A 17 18.11 1.52 9.60
N TYR A 18 16.87 1.13 9.38
CA TYR A 18 16.53 -0.18 8.80
C TYR A 18 17.12 -0.33 7.40
N LEU A 19 16.96 0.65 6.52
CA LEU A 19 17.46 0.64 5.15
C LEU A 19 19.00 0.61 5.08
N ILE A 20 19.67 1.21 6.07
CA ILE A 20 21.13 1.22 6.16
C ILE A 20 21.67 -0.09 6.74
N LYS A 21 21.03 -0.65 7.78
CA LYS A 21 21.51 -1.82 8.51
C LYS A 21 21.22 -3.14 7.81
N ASN A 22 20.05 -3.25 7.15
CA ASN A 22 19.64 -4.52 6.56
C ASN A 22 20.16 -4.68 5.14
N SER A 23 20.61 -5.87 4.80
CA SER A 23 21.18 -6.19 3.50
C SER A 23 20.56 -7.46 2.91
N VAL A 24 20.47 -7.48 1.57
CA VAL A 24 20.08 -8.64 0.77
C VAL A 24 21.19 -8.88 -0.25
N ASN A 25 21.69 -10.10 -0.33
CA ASN A 25 22.80 -10.47 -1.23
C ASN A 25 24.04 -9.55 -1.08
N GLY A 26 24.39 -9.20 0.17
CA GLY A 26 25.57 -8.38 0.47
C GLY A 26 25.46 -6.89 0.21
N MET A 27 24.30 -6.40 -0.20
CA MET A 27 24.05 -4.95 -0.38
C MET A 27 22.89 -4.50 0.51
N THR A 28 23.06 -3.36 1.20
CA THR A 28 21.97 -2.74 1.97
C THR A 28 20.89 -2.19 1.03
N TYR A 29 19.68 -1.99 1.56
CA TYR A 29 18.60 -1.40 0.77
C TYR A 29 18.96 -0.03 0.23
N ILE A 30 19.63 0.81 1.05
CA ILE A 30 20.09 2.14 0.61
C ILE A 30 21.14 2.03 -0.50
N GLN A 31 22.07 1.08 -0.43
CA GLN A 31 23.07 0.84 -1.49
C GLN A 31 22.40 0.39 -2.78
N ARG A 32 21.39 -0.47 -2.71
CA ARG A 32 20.61 -0.90 -3.88
C ARG A 32 19.89 0.27 -4.53
N PHE A 33 19.25 1.12 -3.72
CA PHE A 33 18.60 2.33 -4.22
C PHE A 33 19.59 3.26 -4.93
N TYR A 34 20.72 3.59 -4.29
CA TYR A 34 21.76 4.42 -4.90
C TYR A 34 22.27 3.82 -6.21
N ARG A 35 22.48 2.52 -6.26
CA ARG A 35 22.95 1.84 -7.47
C ARG A 35 21.91 1.90 -8.59
N CYS A 36 20.64 1.77 -8.30
CA CYS A 36 19.59 1.99 -9.29
C CYS A 36 19.62 3.41 -9.86
N VAL A 37 19.73 4.42 -8.98
CA VAL A 37 19.78 5.82 -9.39
C VAL A 37 21.03 6.15 -10.19
N THR A 38 22.20 5.71 -9.72
CA THR A 38 23.49 6.03 -10.38
C THR A 38 23.70 5.30 -11.71
N ASN A 39 23.06 4.13 -11.87
CA ASN A 39 23.11 3.38 -13.13
C ASN A 39 21.99 3.81 -14.10
N SER A 40 21.09 4.69 -13.69
CA SER A 40 20.08 5.27 -14.60
C SER A 40 20.72 6.33 -15.48
N SER A 41 20.33 6.36 -16.77
CA SER A 41 20.96 7.29 -17.73
C SER A 41 20.49 8.74 -17.50
N GLN A 42 19.25 9.06 -17.81
CA GLN A 42 18.71 10.43 -17.72
C GLN A 42 17.38 10.48 -17.00
N ILE A 43 16.63 9.40 -17.02
CA ILE A 43 15.33 9.30 -16.39
C ILE A 43 15.23 8.09 -15.47
N ILE A 44 14.41 8.23 -14.45
CA ILE A 44 13.99 7.15 -13.56
C ILE A 44 12.47 7.06 -13.65
N LEU A 45 11.96 5.93 -14.14
CA LEU A 45 10.53 5.66 -14.17
C LEU A 45 10.05 5.30 -12.78
N VAL A 46 9.00 5.95 -12.31
CA VAL A 46 8.47 5.74 -10.96
C VAL A 46 6.99 5.36 -11.05
N LYS A 47 6.63 4.23 -10.43
CA LYS A 47 5.24 3.80 -10.29
C LYS A 47 4.51 4.71 -9.31
N THR A 48 3.96 5.80 -9.82
CA THR A 48 3.24 6.84 -9.08
C THR A 48 2.52 7.75 -10.08
N SER A 49 1.76 8.73 -9.60
CA SER A 49 1.16 9.77 -10.44
C SER A 49 1.65 11.17 -10.04
N ARG A 50 1.49 12.15 -10.93
CA ARG A 50 1.79 13.56 -10.66
C ARG A 50 0.97 14.11 -9.50
N GLU A 51 -0.27 13.72 -9.37
CA GLU A 51 -1.16 14.07 -8.27
C GLU A 51 -0.57 13.69 -6.89
N ILE A 52 0.15 12.58 -6.84
CA ILE A 52 0.82 12.12 -5.62
C ILE A 52 2.19 12.79 -5.46
N GLN A 53 2.92 12.99 -6.58
CA GLN A 53 4.30 13.52 -6.58
C GLN A 53 4.40 15.04 -6.67
N ALA A 54 3.34 15.79 -6.85
CA ALA A 54 3.37 17.23 -7.13
C ALA A 54 4.23 18.08 -6.16
N LYS A 55 4.65 17.50 -5.03
CA LYS A 55 5.54 18.10 -4.03
C LYS A 55 7.00 17.62 -4.10
N CYS A 56 7.34 16.70 -5.00
CA CYS A 56 8.64 16.00 -5.00
C CYS A 56 9.51 16.25 -6.24
N GLN A 57 9.11 17.11 -7.18
CA GLN A 57 9.95 17.46 -8.33
C GLN A 57 11.03 18.45 -7.91
N ASP A 58 12.28 18.01 -8.02
CA ASP A 58 13.48 18.83 -7.85
C ASP A 58 14.26 18.83 -9.17
N ASP A 59 14.09 19.90 -9.93
CA ASP A 59 14.74 20.08 -11.25
C ASP A 59 16.27 20.27 -11.15
N SER A 60 16.83 20.37 -9.96
CA SER A 60 18.29 20.48 -9.72
C SER A 60 19.04 19.15 -9.81
N LYS A 61 18.34 18.03 -9.90
CA LYS A 61 18.92 16.67 -9.95
C LYS A 61 19.43 16.30 -11.35
N PRO A 62 20.51 15.52 -11.42
CA PRO A 62 21.07 15.07 -12.71
C PRO A 62 20.21 14.03 -13.45
N TYR A 63 19.13 13.58 -12.82
CA TYR A 63 18.13 12.64 -13.38
C TYR A 63 16.73 13.19 -13.18
N LYS A 64 15.85 12.87 -14.12
CA LYS A 64 14.45 13.26 -14.05
C LYS A 64 13.59 12.08 -13.59
N LEU A 65 12.80 12.29 -12.54
CA LEU A 65 11.77 11.33 -12.14
C LEU A 65 10.58 11.46 -13.09
N VAL A 66 10.17 10.36 -13.68
CA VAL A 66 9.04 10.31 -14.62
C VAL A 66 7.98 9.38 -14.06
N PRO A 67 6.83 9.91 -13.63
CA PRO A 67 5.72 9.08 -13.22
C PRO A 67 5.18 8.30 -14.42
N VAL A 68 4.82 7.04 -14.19
CA VAL A 68 4.25 6.15 -15.21
C VAL A 68 2.80 5.76 -14.90
N GLY A 69 2.16 6.51 -14.04
CA GLY A 69 0.86 6.18 -13.51
C GLY A 69 0.93 5.18 -12.35
N PRO A 70 -0.21 4.94 -11.67
CA PRO A 70 -0.28 4.03 -10.54
C PRO A 70 -0.09 2.56 -10.93
N LEU A 71 -0.25 2.19 -12.21
CA LEU A 71 -0.09 0.83 -12.77
C LEU A 71 -0.79 -0.22 -11.90
N VAL A 72 -2.05 0.03 -11.58
CA VAL A 72 -2.86 -0.89 -10.79
C VAL A 72 -3.47 -1.96 -11.71
N GLN A 73 -3.34 -3.22 -11.30
CA GLN A 73 -3.95 -4.32 -12.06
C GLN A 73 -5.48 -4.20 -12.04
N LYS A 74 -6.08 -4.30 -13.24
CA LYS A 74 -7.53 -4.38 -13.33
C LYS A 74 -7.99 -5.72 -12.73
N PRO A 75 -9.13 -5.72 -12.02
CA PRO A 75 -9.69 -6.96 -11.48
C PRO A 75 -9.90 -7.99 -12.59
N GLN A 76 -9.41 -9.22 -12.37
CA GLN A 76 -9.63 -10.34 -13.24
C GLN A 76 -10.63 -11.31 -12.59
N ASP A 77 -11.45 -11.95 -13.39
CA ASP A 77 -12.41 -12.94 -12.88
C ASP A 77 -11.72 -14.29 -12.70
N HIS A 78 -11.81 -14.81 -11.48
CA HIS A 78 -11.41 -16.16 -11.12
C HIS A 78 -12.58 -16.84 -10.41
N ASP A 79 -12.81 -18.11 -10.67
CA ASP A 79 -13.93 -18.87 -10.10
C ASP A 79 -13.88 -18.93 -8.57
N ASP A 80 -12.68 -18.96 -7.99
CA ASP A 80 -12.46 -19.02 -6.54
C ASP A 80 -12.86 -17.74 -5.79
N ASP A 81 -13.03 -16.62 -6.50
CA ASP A 81 -13.41 -15.32 -5.90
C ASP A 81 -14.88 -15.27 -5.48
N GLU A 82 -15.72 -16.13 -6.05
CA GLU A 82 -17.18 -16.01 -5.95
C GLU A 82 -17.69 -16.06 -4.50
N LYS A 83 -17.09 -16.87 -3.65
CA LYS A 83 -17.47 -16.94 -2.21
C LYS A 83 -17.29 -15.60 -1.49
N ILE A 84 -16.17 -14.91 -1.73
CA ILE A 84 -15.86 -13.61 -1.15
C ILE A 84 -16.83 -12.57 -1.72
N MET A 85 -17.04 -12.57 -3.02
CA MET A 85 -17.92 -11.62 -3.69
C MET A 85 -19.39 -11.79 -3.29
N GLN A 86 -19.87 -13.03 -3.12
CA GLN A 86 -21.21 -13.32 -2.59
C GLN A 86 -21.38 -12.83 -1.14
N TRP A 87 -20.33 -12.97 -0.32
CA TRP A 87 -20.35 -12.46 1.06
C TRP A 87 -20.45 -10.92 1.06
N LEU A 88 -19.68 -10.22 0.22
CA LEU A 88 -19.71 -8.76 0.08
C LEU A 88 -21.06 -8.24 -0.43
N ARG A 89 -21.68 -8.91 -1.41
CA ARG A 89 -23.00 -8.50 -1.96
C ARG A 89 -24.12 -8.48 -0.91
N LYS A 90 -23.94 -9.17 0.22
CA LYS A 90 -24.91 -9.20 1.34
C LYS A 90 -24.66 -8.07 2.34
N ARG A 91 -23.71 -7.19 2.12
CA ARG A 91 -23.31 -6.12 3.03
C ARG A 91 -23.75 -4.76 2.51
N GLU A 92 -24.07 -3.87 3.45
CA GLU A 92 -24.43 -2.49 3.15
C GLU A 92 -23.24 -1.74 2.49
N PRO A 93 -23.50 -0.71 1.70
CA PRO A 93 -22.44 0.11 1.12
C PRO A 93 -21.52 0.72 2.20
N SER A 94 -20.22 0.62 1.97
CA SER A 94 -19.17 1.18 2.83
C SER A 94 -19.21 0.68 4.30
N SER A 95 -19.66 -0.56 4.54
CA SER A 95 -19.80 -1.13 5.87
C SER A 95 -18.72 -2.14 6.25
N VAL A 96 -17.87 -2.54 5.31
CA VAL A 96 -16.88 -3.61 5.49
C VAL A 96 -15.47 -3.04 5.62
N ALA A 97 -14.72 -3.49 6.61
CA ALA A 97 -13.28 -3.31 6.70
C ALA A 97 -12.57 -4.46 5.97
N PHE A 98 -11.75 -4.15 4.96
CA PHE A 98 -10.82 -5.11 4.38
C PHE A 98 -9.50 -5.05 5.14
N VAL A 99 -8.92 -6.18 5.55
CA VAL A 99 -7.70 -6.25 6.37
C VAL A 99 -6.67 -7.12 5.66
N SER A 100 -5.53 -6.54 5.28
CA SER A 100 -4.43 -7.25 4.64
C SER A 100 -3.08 -6.60 4.90
N PHE A 101 -2.10 -7.41 5.31
CA PHE A 101 -0.71 -6.97 5.57
C PHE A 101 0.25 -7.35 4.44
N GLY A 102 -0.30 -7.62 3.23
CA GLY A 102 0.49 -7.96 2.04
C GLY A 102 1.07 -9.37 2.08
N SER A 103 2.14 -9.58 1.31
CA SER A 103 2.75 -10.91 1.12
C SER A 103 4.09 -11.09 1.83
N GLU A 104 4.68 -10.02 2.35
CA GLU A 104 6.04 -10.02 2.89
C GLU A 104 6.12 -9.76 4.40
N TYR A 105 4.99 -9.41 5.03
CA TYR A 105 4.89 -9.26 6.47
C TYR A 105 3.96 -10.31 7.08
N PHE A 106 4.44 -10.94 8.13
CA PHE A 106 3.70 -11.93 8.90
C PHE A 106 3.55 -11.41 10.31
N LEU A 107 2.29 -11.29 10.76
CA LEU A 107 1.97 -10.79 12.09
C LEU A 107 2.54 -11.72 13.18
N SER A 108 3.05 -11.15 14.27
CA SER A 108 3.34 -11.91 15.48
C SER A 108 2.06 -12.41 16.14
N GLU A 109 2.18 -13.32 17.10
CA GLU A 109 1.02 -13.84 17.86
C GLU A 109 0.32 -12.70 18.62
N GLU A 110 1.08 -11.78 19.18
CA GLU A 110 0.58 -10.61 19.90
C GLU A 110 -0.15 -9.66 18.95
N GLU A 111 0.46 -9.31 17.81
CA GLU A 111 -0.17 -8.46 16.80
C GLU A 111 -1.46 -9.09 16.26
N MET A 112 -1.42 -10.40 15.98
CA MET A 112 -2.58 -11.17 15.53
C MET A 112 -3.72 -11.08 16.54
N LYS A 113 -3.40 -11.26 17.81
CA LYS A 113 -4.37 -11.19 18.91
C LYS A 113 -4.98 -9.79 19.05
N GLU A 114 -4.15 -8.74 19.06
CA GLU A 114 -4.65 -7.36 19.21
C GLU A 114 -5.53 -6.94 18.02
N ILE A 115 -5.18 -7.37 16.80
CA ILE A 115 -6.00 -7.13 15.61
C ILE A 115 -7.31 -7.91 15.68
N ALA A 116 -7.27 -9.19 16.05
CA ALA A 116 -8.48 -10.02 16.19
C ALA A 116 -9.45 -9.42 17.22
N ASP A 117 -8.96 -9.17 18.44
CA ASP A 117 -9.77 -8.60 19.53
C ASP A 117 -10.31 -7.20 19.12
N GLY A 118 -9.49 -6.39 18.41
CA GLY A 118 -9.92 -5.09 17.91
C GLY A 118 -11.01 -5.17 16.83
N LEU A 119 -10.90 -6.13 15.90
CA LEU A 119 -11.95 -6.40 14.91
C LEU A 119 -13.26 -6.83 15.57
N GLU A 120 -13.18 -7.70 16.55
CA GLU A 120 -14.35 -8.12 17.33
C GLU A 120 -15.01 -6.92 18.04
N LEU A 121 -14.22 -6.12 18.76
CA LEU A 121 -14.66 -4.95 19.51
C LEU A 121 -15.20 -3.83 18.60
N SER A 122 -14.71 -3.73 17.35
CA SER A 122 -15.17 -2.71 16.41
C SER A 122 -16.64 -2.86 16.05
N ASN A 123 -17.17 -4.06 16.13
CA ASN A 123 -18.49 -4.44 15.65
C ASN A 123 -18.75 -4.13 14.17
N VAL A 124 -17.70 -3.97 13.38
CA VAL A 124 -17.73 -3.74 11.93
C VAL A 124 -17.63 -5.09 11.21
N ASP A 125 -18.30 -5.24 10.07
CA ASP A 125 -18.10 -6.39 9.20
C ASP A 125 -16.70 -6.34 8.59
N PHE A 126 -16.03 -7.49 8.44
CA PHE A 126 -14.66 -7.49 7.92
C PHE A 126 -14.33 -8.71 7.06
N ILE A 127 -13.39 -8.50 6.15
CA ILE A 127 -12.65 -9.57 5.47
C ILE A 127 -11.19 -9.45 5.93
N TRP A 128 -10.63 -10.52 6.47
CA TRP A 128 -9.25 -10.53 6.93
C TRP A 128 -8.44 -11.60 6.21
N VAL A 129 -7.38 -11.18 5.52
CA VAL A 129 -6.40 -12.08 4.90
C VAL A 129 -5.33 -12.40 5.93
N VAL A 130 -5.30 -13.65 6.38
CA VAL A 130 -4.34 -14.18 7.37
C VAL A 130 -3.32 -15.04 6.65
N ARG A 131 -2.04 -14.73 6.81
CA ARG A 131 -0.94 -15.47 6.17
C ARG A 131 0.09 -15.89 7.20
N PHE A 132 0.72 -17.04 6.94
CA PHE A 132 1.77 -17.61 7.77
C PHE A 132 3.07 -17.72 7.01
N HIS A 133 4.18 -17.58 7.73
CA HIS A 133 5.50 -17.84 7.17
C HIS A 133 5.63 -19.33 6.80
N GLY A 134 6.19 -19.63 5.63
CA GLY A 134 6.50 -21.00 5.24
C GLY A 134 7.43 -21.65 6.28
N GLY A 135 7.00 -22.79 6.84
CA GLY A 135 7.71 -23.46 7.94
C GLY A 135 7.28 -23.04 9.35
N SER A 136 6.25 -22.18 9.49
CA SER A 136 5.61 -21.89 10.77
C SER A 136 5.09 -23.17 11.44
N LYS A 137 5.12 -23.23 12.78
CA LYS A 137 4.47 -24.29 13.57
C LYS A 137 2.94 -24.21 13.48
N VAL A 138 2.42 -23.00 13.24
CA VAL A 138 1.00 -22.75 13.02
C VAL A 138 0.65 -23.15 11.61
N THR A 139 -0.16 -24.15 11.45
CA THR A 139 -0.54 -24.74 10.16
C THR A 139 -1.96 -24.40 9.72
N SER A 140 -2.75 -23.84 10.63
CA SER A 140 -4.12 -23.45 10.36
C SER A 140 -4.48 -22.08 10.91
N ILE A 141 -5.39 -21.38 10.22
CA ILE A 141 -5.96 -20.10 10.68
C ILE A 141 -6.60 -20.24 12.06
N LEU A 142 -7.22 -21.39 12.33
CA LEU A 142 -7.92 -21.66 13.60
C LEU A 142 -6.96 -21.67 14.80
N GLU A 143 -5.73 -22.15 14.62
CA GLU A 143 -4.71 -22.19 15.67
C GLU A 143 -4.10 -20.82 15.97
N ALA A 144 -4.10 -19.93 14.97
CA ALA A 144 -3.52 -18.60 15.08
C ALA A 144 -4.45 -17.58 15.74
N LEU A 145 -5.75 -17.80 15.66
CA LEU A 145 -6.74 -16.86 16.17
C LEU A 145 -7.08 -17.11 17.64
N PRO A 146 -7.46 -16.07 18.38
CA PRO A 146 -7.94 -16.24 19.76
C PRO A 146 -9.07 -17.26 19.85
N GLN A 147 -9.05 -18.09 20.89
CA GLN A 147 -10.07 -19.10 21.12
C GLN A 147 -11.47 -18.49 21.09
N GLY A 148 -12.39 -19.10 20.33
CA GLY A 148 -13.78 -18.66 20.19
C GLY A 148 -13.98 -17.39 19.35
N PHE A 149 -12.93 -16.87 18.70
CA PHE A 149 -13.03 -15.66 17.88
C PHE A 149 -14.03 -15.81 16.72
N LEU A 150 -13.99 -16.96 16.03
CA LEU A 150 -14.89 -17.22 14.89
C LEU A 150 -16.36 -17.29 15.31
N GLU A 151 -16.64 -17.88 16.49
CA GLU A 151 -18.00 -17.96 17.02
C GLU A 151 -18.51 -16.57 17.43
N ARG A 152 -17.68 -15.76 18.10
CA ARG A 152 -18.05 -14.40 18.53
C ARG A 152 -18.21 -13.42 17.38
N THR A 153 -17.50 -13.64 16.27
CA THR A 153 -17.59 -12.84 15.05
C THR A 153 -18.45 -13.48 13.96
N ASN A 154 -19.18 -14.53 14.27
CA ASN A 154 -19.99 -15.29 13.33
C ASN A 154 -20.92 -14.38 12.51
N GLY A 155 -20.84 -14.53 11.18
CA GLY A 155 -21.62 -13.75 10.23
C GLY A 155 -21.04 -12.36 9.92
N ARG A 156 -20.20 -11.76 10.78
CA ARG A 156 -19.54 -10.46 10.55
C ARG A 156 -18.15 -10.59 9.95
N GLY A 157 -17.42 -11.64 10.26
CA GLY A 157 -16.06 -11.88 9.79
C GLY A 157 -15.98 -12.93 8.69
N LEU A 158 -15.21 -12.63 7.64
CA LEU A 158 -14.74 -13.61 6.68
C LEU A 158 -13.21 -13.64 6.73
N ILE A 159 -12.65 -14.80 7.12
CA ILE A 159 -11.19 -14.96 7.23
C ILE A 159 -10.74 -15.92 6.14
N VAL A 160 -9.71 -15.53 5.42
CA VAL A 160 -9.18 -16.24 4.26
C VAL A 160 -7.65 -16.18 4.26
N ASP A 161 -7.00 -17.10 3.57
CA ASP A 161 -5.56 -17.12 3.35
C ASP A 161 -5.13 -16.35 2.10
N TRP A 162 -6.08 -16.13 1.18
CA TRP A 162 -5.93 -15.36 -0.03
C TRP A 162 -7.23 -14.62 -0.39
N ALA A 163 -7.08 -13.44 -1.04
CA ALA A 163 -8.23 -12.65 -1.48
C ALA A 163 -7.91 -11.83 -2.74
N PRO A 164 -8.91 -11.63 -3.63
CA PRO A 164 -8.79 -10.78 -4.82
C PRO A 164 -8.84 -9.30 -4.41
N GLN A 165 -7.73 -8.75 -3.89
CA GLN A 165 -7.64 -7.42 -3.28
C GLN A 165 -8.29 -6.33 -4.15
N ALA A 166 -7.96 -6.27 -5.45
CA ALA A 166 -8.50 -5.27 -6.36
C ALA A 166 -10.04 -5.34 -6.47
N LYS A 167 -10.63 -6.55 -6.51
CA LYS A 167 -12.11 -6.73 -6.53
C LYS A 167 -12.75 -6.27 -5.23
N ILE A 168 -12.14 -6.61 -4.09
CA ILE A 168 -12.64 -6.21 -2.77
C ILE A 168 -12.58 -4.70 -2.64
N LEU A 169 -11.44 -4.06 -2.99
CA LEU A 169 -11.31 -2.61 -2.94
C LEU A 169 -12.27 -1.88 -3.88
N GLN A 170 -12.60 -2.48 -5.02
CA GLN A 170 -13.58 -1.92 -5.95
C GLN A 170 -15.04 -2.09 -5.49
N HIS A 171 -15.32 -3.04 -4.59
CA HIS A 171 -16.67 -3.36 -4.20
C HIS A 171 -17.31 -2.24 -3.35
N SER A 172 -18.57 -1.91 -3.63
CA SER A 172 -19.30 -0.82 -2.97
C SER A 172 -19.43 -0.97 -1.46
N SER A 173 -19.41 -2.19 -0.94
CA SER A 173 -19.50 -2.48 0.50
C SER A 173 -18.19 -2.24 1.24
N THR A 174 -17.06 -2.09 0.55
CA THR A 174 -15.78 -1.81 1.20
C THR A 174 -15.73 -0.37 1.68
N GLY A 175 -15.69 -0.18 2.99
CA GLY A 175 -15.70 1.13 3.65
C GLY A 175 -14.33 1.63 4.09
N GLY A 176 -13.37 0.72 4.28
CA GLY A 176 -12.01 1.03 4.67
C GLY A 176 -11.05 -0.14 4.45
N PHE A 177 -9.78 0.15 4.30
CA PHE A 177 -8.71 -0.83 4.10
C PHE A 177 -7.68 -0.73 5.21
N VAL A 178 -7.63 -1.71 6.10
CA VAL A 178 -6.57 -1.87 7.11
C VAL A 178 -5.35 -2.45 6.41
N SER A 179 -4.31 -1.64 6.30
CA SER A 179 -3.15 -1.96 5.45
C SER A 179 -1.83 -1.66 6.16
N HIS A 180 -0.82 -2.48 5.88
CA HIS A 180 0.57 -2.20 6.23
C HIS A 180 1.18 -1.03 5.44
N CYS A 181 0.46 -0.44 4.51
CA CYS A 181 0.91 0.66 3.64
C CYS A 181 2.09 0.34 2.72
N GLY A 182 2.24 -0.92 2.26
CA GLY A 182 3.11 -1.23 1.13
C GLY A 182 2.65 -0.46 -0.11
N TRP A 183 3.61 0.11 -0.88
CA TRP A 183 3.32 1.08 -1.94
C TRP A 183 2.26 0.63 -2.95
N SER A 184 2.34 -0.63 -3.44
CA SER A 184 1.35 -1.14 -4.39
C SER A 184 -0.06 -1.18 -3.82
N SER A 185 -0.23 -1.67 -2.58
CA SER A 185 -1.53 -1.71 -1.91
C SER A 185 -2.09 -0.32 -1.60
N THR A 186 -1.21 0.63 -1.27
CA THR A 186 -1.57 2.04 -1.07
C THR A 186 -2.11 2.66 -2.36
N LEU A 187 -1.40 2.47 -3.49
CA LEU A 187 -1.86 2.93 -4.80
C LEU A 187 -3.18 2.28 -5.22
N GLU A 188 -3.35 0.98 -5.00
CA GLU A 188 -4.62 0.29 -5.29
C GLU A 188 -5.78 0.91 -4.51
N ALA A 189 -5.62 1.13 -3.21
CA ALA A 189 -6.66 1.76 -2.40
C ALA A 189 -6.99 3.18 -2.87
N MET A 190 -5.98 3.98 -3.22
CA MET A 190 -6.17 5.33 -3.77
C MET A 190 -6.91 5.30 -5.11
N VAL A 191 -6.54 4.37 -6.02
CA VAL A 191 -7.19 4.22 -7.34
C VAL A 191 -8.63 3.76 -7.21
N TYR A 192 -8.95 2.91 -6.24
CA TYR A 192 -10.33 2.49 -5.98
C TYR A 192 -11.11 3.44 -5.06
N GLY A 193 -10.45 4.45 -4.51
CA GLY A 193 -11.10 5.47 -3.68
C GLY A 193 -11.55 4.93 -2.32
N VAL A 194 -10.77 4.01 -1.75
CA VAL A 194 -11.03 3.40 -0.44
C VAL A 194 -10.13 4.05 0.61
N PRO A 195 -10.67 4.58 1.71
CA PRO A 195 -9.88 5.10 2.82
C PRO A 195 -8.95 4.04 3.42
N ILE A 196 -7.75 4.46 3.80
CA ILE A 196 -6.73 3.57 4.35
C ILE A 196 -6.62 3.75 5.85
N ILE A 197 -6.70 2.64 6.60
CA ILE A 197 -6.34 2.56 8.01
C ILE A 197 -4.90 2.04 8.04
N ALA A 198 -3.96 2.94 8.24
CA ALA A 198 -2.55 2.67 8.09
C ALA A 198 -1.96 2.00 9.34
N ILE A 199 -1.37 0.83 9.19
CA ILE A 199 -0.60 0.12 10.22
C ILE A 199 0.78 -0.19 9.62
N PRO A 200 1.66 0.82 9.48
CA PRO A 200 2.97 0.59 8.87
C PRO A 200 3.83 -0.33 9.73
N MET A 201 4.49 -1.32 9.14
CA MET A 201 5.27 -2.34 9.83
C MET A 201 6.77 -2.18 9.59
N GLN A 202 7.21 -1.98 8.35
CA GLN A 202 8.61 -1.96 7.97
C GLN A 202 8.87 -1.19 6.66
N LEU A 203 10.13 -1.04 6.28
CA LEU A 203 10.59 -0.46 5.01
C LEU A 203 10.08 0.98 4.79
N ASP A 204 9.48 1.22 3.62
CA ASP A 204 8.90 2.50 3.19
C ASP A 204 7.49 2.76 3.74
N GLN A 205 6.91 1.79 4.43
CA GLN A 205 5.52 1.83 4.88
C GLN A 205 5.20 3.02 5.81
N PRO A 206 6.07 3.44 6.75
CA PRO A 206 5.81 4.63 7.57
C PRO A 206 5.73 5.92 6.74
N ILE A 207 6.54 6.03 5.67
CA ILE A 207 6.51 7.17 4.75
C ILE A 207 5.19 7.19 3.98
N ASN A 208 4.77 6.01 3.49
CA ASN A 208 3.52 5.85 2.76
C ASN A 208 2.30 6.12 3.67
N ALA A 209 2.34 5.69 4.93
CA ALA A 209 1.30 5.97 5.92
C ALA A 209 1.16 7.49 6.16
N LYS A 210 2.29 8.19 6.34
CA LYS A 210 2.31 9.65 6.47
C LYS A 210 1.68 10.33 5.25
N LEU A 211 2.04 9.90 4.04
CA LEU A 211 1.47 10.42 2.80
C LEU A 211 -0.04 10.24 2.75
N VAL A 212 -0.54 9.06 3.11
CA VAL A 212 -1.98 8.74 3.19
C VAL A 212 -2.72 9.71 4.11
N VAL A 213 -2.15 10.01 5.28
CA VAL A 213 -2.72 10.95 6.25
C VAL A 213 -2.66 12.39 5.70
N ASP A 214 -1.52 12.83 5.16
CA ASP A 214 -1.32 14.17 4.62
C ASP A 214 -2.23 14.47 3.40
N MET A 215 -2.61 13.45 2.66
CA MET A 215 -3.56 13.54 1.55
C MET A 215 -5.04 13.49 2.01
N GLY A 216 -5.30 13.23 3.29
CA GLY A 216 -6.64 13.12 3.84
C GLY A 216 -7.44 11.91 3.36
N VAL A 217 -6.75 10.87 2.87
CA VAL A 217 -7.36 9.64 2.35
C VAL A 217 -7.22 8.45 3.30
N GLY A 218 -6.78 8.69 4.53
CA GLY A 218 -6.66 7.66 5.54
C GLY A 218 -6.28 8.20 6.90
N MET A 219 -6.14 7.28 7.84
CA MET A 219 -5.78 7.54 9.24
C MET A 219 -4.75 6.51 9.69
N GLU A 220 -3.70 6.97 10.38
CA GLU A 220 -2.72 6.06 10.96
C GLU A 220 -3.18 5.55 12.31
N MET A 221 -2.96 4.25 12.55
CA MET A 221 -3.26 3.57 13.80
C MET A 221 -2.31 4.04 14.89
N PRO A 222 -2.80 4.61 16.00
CA PRO A 222 -1.94 4.97 17.13
C PRO A 222 -1.27 3.73 17.72
N ARG A 223 0.02 3.86 18.05
CA ARG A 223 0.77 2.81 18.73
C ARG A 223 1.48 3.39 19.94
N LYS A 224 1.43 2.66 21.03
CA LYS A 224 2.20 2.99 22.23
C LYS A 224 3.39 2.03 22.32
N ASN A 225 4.60 2.57 22.36
CA ASN A 225 5.83 1.76 22.34
C ASN A 225 5.91 0.75 21.18
N LYS A 226 5.36 1.12 20.01
CA LYS A 226 5.25 0.27 18.80
C LYS A 226 4.25 -0.88 18.89
N GLU A 227 3.55 -1.03 20.01
CA GLU A 227 2.55 -2.07 20.22
C GLU A 227 1.17 -1.59 19.76
N LEU A 228 0.41 -2.51 19.19
CA LEU A 228 -0.99 -2.32 18.89
C LEU A 228 -1.80 -2.53 20.16
N ALA A 229 -2.91 -1.81 20.30
CA ALA A 229 -3.89 -2.02 21.34
C ALA A 229 -5.27 -2.23 20.72
N LYS A 230 -5.96 -3.28 21.10
CA LYS A 230 -7.27 -3.64 20.53
C LYS A 230 -8.31 -2.54 20.62
N GLU A 231 -8.27 -1.72 21.66
CA GLU A 231 -9.17 -0.57 21.84
C GLU A 231 -8.94 0.48 20.75
N GLU A 232 -7.66 0.77 20.41
CA GLU A 232 -7.29 1.68 19.33
C GLU A 232 -7.65 1.08 17.96
N VAL A 233 -7.38 -0.21 17.75
CA VAL A 233 -7.78 -0.93 16.53
C VAL A 233 -9.29 -0.80 16.31
N ALA A 234 -10.07 -1.10 17.34
CA ALA A 234 -11.54 -1.00 17.28
C ALA A 234 -12.00 0.45 17.03
N SER A 235 -11.41 1.42 17.72
CA SER A 235 -11.76 2.83 17.63
C SER A 235 -11.51 3.36 16.22
N VAL A 236 -10.30 3.16 15.67
CA VAL A 236 -9.94 3.68 14.35
C VAL A 236 -10.76 3.02 13.25
N ILE A 237 -11.01 1.69 13.33
CA ILE A 237 -11.86 1.00 12.36
C ILE A 237 -13.28 1.59 12.38
N ARG A 238 -13.91 1.79 13.55
CA ARG A 238 -15.23 2.42 13.64
C ARG A 238 -15.24 3.83 13.06
N ARG A 239 -14.25 4.65 13.44
CA ARG A 239 -14.15 6.04 12.94
C ARG A 239 -14.08 6.08 11.43
N VAL A 240 -13.23 5.28 10.80
CA VAL A 240 -13.06 5.28 9.35
C VAL A 240 -14.23 4.64 8.61
N VAL A 241 -14.78 3.54 9.10
CA VAL A 241 -15.82 2.80 8.38
C VAL A 241 -17.22 3.37 8.66
N ILE A 242 -17.51 3.78 9.90
CA ILE A 242 -18.86 4.15 10.32
C ILE A 242 -19.00 5.66 10.58
N GLU A 243 -18.18 6.23 11.47
CA GLU A 243 -18.43 7.53 12.08
C GLU A 243 -17.97 8.70 11.22
N GLU A 244 -16.67 8.83 10.98
CA GLU A 244 -16.03 9.96 10.27
C GLU A 244 -15.73 9.65 8.80
N GLY A 245 -15.91 8.40 8.36
CA GLY A 245 -15.46 7.92 7.05
C GLY A 245 -16.12 8.60 5.84
N LYS A 246 -17.21 9.34 5.99
CA LYS A 246 -17.92 9.96 4.87
C LYS A 246 -17.07 11.00 4.14
N GLU A 247 -16.43 11.92 4.87
CA GLU A 247 -15.58 12.95 4.26
C GLU A 247 -14.28 12.34 3.73
N MET A 248 -13.67 11.41 4.48
CA MET A 248 -12.48 10.69 4.03
C MET A 248 -12.73 9.89 2.75
N ARG A 249 -13.87 9.17 2.67
CA ARG A 249 -14.30 8.48 1.43
C ARG A 249 -14.56 9.44 0.28
N LYS A 250 -15.10 10.64 0.54
CA LYS A 250 -15.28 11.67 -0.48
C LYS A 250 -13.93 12.11 -1.04
N THR A 251 -12.99 12.45 -0.18
CA THR A 251 -11.61 12.83 -0.56
C THR A 251 -10.93 11.70 -1.35
N ALA A 252 -11.01 10.46 -0.87
CA ALA A 252 -10.44 9.30 -1.55
C ALA A 252 -11.06 9.07 -2.94
N LYS A 253 -12.38 9.25 -3.09
CA LYS A 253 -13.06 9.14 -4.39
C LYS A 253 -12.70 10.26 -5.34
N GLU A 254 -12.51 11.48 -4.86
CA GLU A 254 -12.06 12.62 -5.67
C GLU A 254 -10.62 12.39 -6.16
N LEU A 255 -9.73 11.92 -5.29
CA LEU A 255 -8.38 11.51 -5.68
C LEU A 255 -8.43 10.39 -6.73
N SER A 256 -9.21 9.35 -6.51
CA SER A 256 -9.40 8.23 -7.45
C SER A 256 -9.79 8.70 -8.86
N LYS A 257 -10.70 9.68 -8.96
CA LYS A 257 -11.12 10.25 -10.25
C LYS A 257 -9.96 10.96 -10.96
N ARG A 258 -9.14 11.72 -10.22
CA ARG A 258 -7.97 12.41 -10.79
C ARG A 258 -6.93 11.40 -11.27
N LEU A 259 -6.58 10.41 -10.44
CA LEU A 259 -5.62 9.35 -10.79
C LEU A 259 -6.01 8.61 -12.08
N LYS A 260 -7.28 8.21 -12.18
CA LYS A 260 -7.80 7.50 -13.36
C LYS A 260 -7.84 8.37 -14.62
N LYS A 261 -8.04 9.68 -14.47
CA LYS A 261 -8.08 10.59 -15.62
C LYS A 261 -6.69 10.79 -16.23
N GLU A 262 -5.65 10.77 -15.41
CA GLU A 262 -4.28 11.08 -15.82
C GLU A 262 -3.45 9.83 -16.17
N GLU A 263 -3.90 8.64 -15.80
CA GLU A 263 -3.14 7.38 -15.92
C GLU A 263 -2.64 7.13 -17.35
N ASP A 264 -3.52 7.20 -18.36
CA ASP A 264 -3.15 6.94 -19.75
C ASP A 264 -2.21 8.03 -20.30
N GLU A 265 -2.41 9.29 -19.93
CA GLU A 265 -1.58 10.42 -20.36
C GLU A 265 -0.18 10.34 -19.76
N GLU A 266 -0.06 10.02 -18.49
CA GLU A 266 1.22 9.84 -17.80
C GLU A 266 2.04 8.69 -18.41
N PHE A 267 1.37 7.57 -18.68
CA PHE A 267 1.99 6.42 -19.32
C PHE A 267 2.50 6.76 -20.72
N ASP A 268 1.67 7.39 -21.54
CA ASP A 268 2.03 7.79 -22.91
C ASP A 268 3.19 8.77 -22.95
N GLU A 269 3.24 9.75 -22.03
CA GLU A 269 4.36 10.66 -21.93
C GLU A 269 5.66 9.96 -21.50
N ALA A 270 5.59 9.04 -20.57
CA ALA A 270 6.73 8.24 -20.14
C ALA A 270 7.29 7.42 -21.32
N MET A 271 6.39 6.79 -22.11
CA MET A 271 6.76 6.04 -23.30
C MET A 271 7.39 6.91 -24.38
N LYS A 272 6.84 8.11 -24.66
CA LYS A 272 7.44 9.07 -25.60
C LYS A 272 8.86 9.46 -25.18
N LYS A 273 9.09 9.73 -23.90
CA LYS A 273 10.44 10.04 -23.37
C LYS A 273 11.40 8.87 -23.52
N LEU A 274 10.97 7.64 -23.27
CA LEU A 274 11.80 6.45 -23.49
C LEU A 274 12.18 6.29 -24.95
N VAL A 275 11.23 6.41 -25.87
CA VAL A 275 11.48 6.33 -27.33
C VAL A 275 12.47 7.40 -27.77
N GLN A 276 12.32 8.63 -27.29
CA GLN A 276 13.25 9.72 -27.58
C GLN A 276 14.68 9.38 -27.14
N LEU A 277 14.87 8.90 -25.90
CA LEU A 277 16.19 8.52 -25.38
C LEU A 277 16.83 7.38 -26.17
N VAL A 278 16.05 6.39 -26.61
CA VAL A 278 16.55 5.31 -27.47
C VAL A 278 17.00 5.84 -28.81
N HIS A 279 16.27 6.77 -29.41
CA HIS A 279 16.67 7.42 -30.68
C HIS A 279 17.97 8.22 -30.52
N GLU A 280 18.08 9.07 -29.51
CA GLU A 280 19.27 9.86 -29.22
C GLU A 280 20.50 8.97 -28.97
N SER A 281 20.33 7.88 -28.19
CA SER A 281 21.39 6.90 -27.94
C SER A 281 21.91 6.25 -29.24
N ARG A 282 21.00 5.87 -30.16
CA ARG A 282 21.35 5.26 -31.45
C ARG A 282 22.08 6.25 -32.35
N ILE A 283 21.64 7.52 -32.40
CA ILE A 283 22.33 8.57 -33.20
C ILE A 283 23.74 8.77 -32.67
N ASN A 284 23.94 8.86 -31.36
CA ASN A 284 25.24 9.04 -30.75
C ASN A 284 26.18 7.85 -31.00
N GLN A 285 25.66 6.62 -30.97
CA GLN A 285 26.45 5.42 -31.31
C GLN A 285 26.91 5.43 -32.81
N VAL A 286 26.00 5.82 -33.71
CA VAL A 286 26.35 5.92 -35.16
C VAL A 286 27.34 7.05 -35.41
N ALA A 287 27.27 8.17 -34.70
CA ALA A 287 28.24 9.25 -34.79
C ALA A 287 29.62 8.80 -34.30
N ALA A 288 29.69 8.17 -33.12
CA ALA A 288 30.94 7.66 -32.55
C ALA A 288 31.61 6.57 -33.43
N SER A 289 30.83 5.75 -34.14
CA SER A 289 31.37 4.72 -35.06
C SER A 289 31.87 5.26 -36.39
N LYS A 290 31.62 6.54 -36.70
CA LYS A 290 32.14 7.22 -37.91
C LYS A 290 33.42 8.01 -37.66
N GLU A 291 33.77 8.24 -36.39
CA GLU A 291 35.00 8.95 -35.98
C GLU A 291 36.16 7.98 -35.65
N THR A 292 35.90 6.69 -35.66
CA THR A 292 36.90 5.61 -35.54
C THR A 292 37.16 4.96 -36.91
#